data_a0079646069c8d01f35f066c06da880c
#
_entry.id   a0079646069c8d01f35f066c06da880c
#
_cell.length_a   1.000
_cell.length_b   1.000
_cell.length_c   1.000
_cell.angle_alpha   90.00
_cell.angle_beta   90.00
_cell.angle_gamma   90.00
#
_symmetry.space_group_name_H-M   'P 1'
#
loop_
_entity.id
_entity.type
_entity.pdbx_description
1 polymer ?
#
loop_
_entity_poly.entity_id
_entity_poly.type
_entity_poly.pdbx_seq_one_letter_code
_entity_poly.pdbx_strand_id
1 'polypeptide(L)'
;MCDKDHFAESVAEYEARGLVTRRQFGVLLAAGAAMLLPEVANAQATSERDVEIKTPDGTCDAYFVHPSSGAAAGVLIWPDIFGLRPAMRTMGKRLAGSGYSVLVVNPFYRAGKPTATGATPIKEMMAFRKGMSPDTDMTDAKTFVASSMRSRR
;
A
#
# COMPACT_ATOMS: atom_id res chain seq x y z
N MET A 1 -28.78 3.65 14.22
CA MET A 1 -28.99 2.89 15.48
C MET A 1 -28.61 1.47 15.12
N CYS A 2 -27.40 1.01 15.51
CA CYS A 2 -26.98 -0.36 15.19
C CYS A 2 -27.76 -1.31 16.08
N ASP A 3 -28.55 -2.14 15.46
CA ASP A 3 -29.41 -3.10 16.12
C ASP A 3 -28.54 -4.21 16.74
N LYS A 4 -28.66 -4.38 18.05
CA LYS A 4 -27.88 -5.39 18.79
C LYS A 4 -28.21 -6.82 18.34
N ASP A 5 -29.41 -7.02 17.83
CA ASP A 5 -29.89 -8.32 17.36
C ASP A 5 -29.20 -8.75 16.06
N HIS A 6 -28.96 -7.80 15.15
CA HIS A 6 -28.21 -8.04 13.91
C HIS A 6 -26.74 -8.42 14.15
N PHE A 7 -26.14 -7.93 15.24
CA PHE A 7 -24.78 -8.28 15.58
C PHE A 7 -24.67 -9.74 16.11
N ALA A 8 -25.66 -10.16 16.91
CA ALA A 8 -25.70 -11.52 17.44
C ALA A 8 -25.93 -12.56 16.34
N GLU A 9 -26.80 -12.28 15.37
CA GLU A 9 -27.03 -13.14 14.19
C GLU A 9 -25.78 -13.26 13.32
N SER A 10 -25.08 -12.14 13.07
CA SER A 10 -23.83 -12.14 12.30
C SER A 10 -22.73 -12.97 12.97
N VAL A 11 -22.62 -12.93 14.30
CA VAL A 11 -21.65 -13.74 15.06
C VAL A 11 -21.99 -15.22 14.96
N ALA A 12 -23.25 -15.58 15.11
CA ALA A 12 -23.70 -16.97 15.01
C ALA A 12 -23.47 -17.55 13.59
N GLU A 13 -23.68 -16.76 12.55
CA GLU A 13 -23.39 -17.16 11.16
C GLU A 13 -21.89 -17.36 10.93
N TYR A 14 -21.03 -16.49 11.50
CA TYR A 14 -19.58 -16.64 11.43
C TYR A 14 -19.08 -17.92 12.12
N GLU A 15 -19.64 -18.23 13.29
CA GLU A 15 -19.31 -19.46 14.03
C GLU A 15 -19.79 -20.71 13.29
N ALA A 16 -20.97 -20.67 12.71
CA ALA A 16 -21.51 -21.79 11.91
C ALA A 16 -20.67 -22.09 10.65
N ARG A 17 -19.99 -21.09 10.10
CA ARG A 17 -19.07 -21.23 8.97
C ARG A 17 -17.63 -21.62 9.37
N GLY A 18 -17.36 -21.85 10.65
CA GLY A 18 -16.01 -22.14 11.16
C GLY A 18 -15.04 -20.97 11.05
N LEU A 19 -15.54 -19.74 10.89
CA LEU A 19 -14.73 -18.56 10.81
C LEU A 19 -14.42 -18.02 12.21
N VAL A 20 -13.16 -17.65 12.44
CA VAL A 20 -12.72 -17.10 13.73
C VAL A 20 -13.14 -15.63 13.85
N THR A 21 -13.83 -15.29 14.94
CA THR A 21 -14.14 -13.89 15.28
C THR A 21 -12.87 -13.14 15.67
N ARG A 22 -12.88 -11.80 15.61
CA ARG A 22 -11.75 -10.93 16.05
C ARG A 22 -11.30 -11.26 17.48
N ARG A 23 -12.21 -11.62 18.35
CA ARG A 23 -11.93 -11.97 19.74
C ARG A 23 -11.24 -13.33 19.86
N GLN A 24 -11.70 -14.33 19.13
CA GLN A 24 -11.08 -15.65 19.04
C GLN A 24 -9.70 -15.57 18.39
N PHE A 25 -9.54 -14.74 17.34
CA PHE A 25 -8.25 -14.47 16.72
C PHE A 25 -7.25 -13.82 17.71
N GLY A 26 -7.72 -12.88 18.54
CA GLY A 26 -6.89 -12.27 19.59
C GLY A 26 -6.44 -13.29 20.64
N VAL A 27 -7.30 -14.23 21.03
CA VAL A 27 -6.98 -15.31 21.98
C VAL A 27 -5.99 -16.31 21.36
N LEU A 28 -6.16 -16.65 20.08
CA LEU A 28 -5.21 -17.50 19.32
C LEU A 28 -3.83 -16.89 19.21
N LEU A 29 -3.73 -15.56 18.99
CA LEU A 29 -2.47 -14.84 18.98
C LEU A 29 -1.80 -14.82 20.37
N ALA A 30 -2.58 -14.59 21.43
CA ALA A 30 -2.08 -14.61 22.81
C ALA A 30 -1.60 -15.99 23.25
N ALA A 31 -2.13 -17.06 22.68
CA ALA A 31 -1.76 -18.45 22.97
C ALA A 31 -0.50 -18.94 22.23
N GLY A 32 0.25 -18.06 21.57
CA GLY A 32 1.49 -18.41 20.86
C GLY A 32 1.29 -19.13 19.52
N ALA A 33 0.06 -19.25 19.04
CA ALA A 33 -0.25 -19.83 17.71
C ALA A 33 0.30 -18.96 16.56
N ALA A 34 0.74 -17.74 16.82
CA ALA A 34 1.43 -16.90 15.84
C ALA A 34 2.73 -17.54 15.28
N MET A 35 3.34 -18.46 16.02
CA MET A 35 4.51 -19.22 15.54
C MET A 35 4.14 -20.38 14.60
N LEU A 36 2.85 -20.71 14.48
CA LEU A 36 2.37 -21.81 13.63
C LEU A 36 1.66 -21.30 12.37
N LEU A 37 1.50 -19.97 12.21
CA LEU A 37 1.12 -19.42 10.92
C LEU A 37 2.30 -19.68 9.99
N PRO A 38 2.13 -20.45 8.89
CA PRO A 38 3.20 -20.56 7.93
C PRO A 38 3.62 -19.13 7.57
N GLU A 39 4.94 -18.85 7.59
CA GLU A 39 5.48 -17.74 6.84
C GLU A 39 4.70 -17.73 5.54
N VAL A 40 4.23 -16.54 5.10
CA VAL A 40 3.40 -16.44 3.89
C VAL A 40 4.05 -17.35 2.86
N ALA A 41 3.44 -18.53 2.69
CA ALA A 41 4.05 -19.63 1.96
C ALA A 41 4.37 -19.07 0.58
N ASN A 42 5.64 -18.99 0.21
CA ASN A 42 6.20 -18.39 -1.00
C ASN A 42 6.42 -16.87 -1.00
N ALA A 43 6.69 -16.22 0.13
CA ALA A 43 7.23 -14.86 0.10
C ALA A 43 8.57 -14.87 -0.66
N GLN A 44 8.57 -14.37 -1.89
CA GLN A 44 9.78 -14.29 -2.70
C GLN A 44 10.73 -13.25 -2.10
N ALA A 45 12.04 -13.50 -2.20
CA ALA A 45 13.04 -12.50 -1.89
C ALA A 45 12.80 -11.25 -2.77
N THR A 46 12.87 -10.07 -2.18
CA THR A 46 12.60 -8.81 -2.85
C THR A 46 13.82 -7.90 -2.88
N SER A 47 13.93 -7.10 -3.94
CA SER A 47 14.87 -5.99 -4.05
C SER A 47 14.10 -4.69 -4.02
N GLU A 48 14.61 -3.69 -3.29
CA GLU A 48 13.94 -2.41 -3.11
C GLU A 48 14.90 -1.23 -3.25
N ARG A 49 14.38 -0.10 -3.73
CA ARG A 49 15.13 1.15 -3.82
C ARG A 49 14.21 2.35 -3.90
N ASP A 50 14.71 3.51 -3.48
CA ASP A 50 14.09 4.79 -3.81
C ASP A 50 14.50 5.18 -5.24
N VAL A 51 13.56 5.74 -5.98
CA VAL A 51 13.74 6.19 -7.36
C VAL A 51 13.16 7.58 -7.56
N GLU A 52 13.73 8.30 -8.50
CA GLU A 52 13.23 9.58 -8.97
C GLU A 52 12.72 9.44 -10.40
N ILE A 53 11.51 9.93 -10.64
CA ILE A 53 10.86 9.85 -11.94
C ILE A 53 10.69 11.26 -12.49
N LYS A 54 11.29 11.53 -13.63
CA LYS A 54 11.09 12.78 -14.36
C LYS A 54 9.69 12.81 -14.94
N THR A 55 8.96 13.88 -14.63
CA THR A 55 7.62 14.19 -15.15
C THR A 55 7.66 15.52 -15.87
N PRO A 56 6.64 15.88 -16.65
CA PRO A 56 6.56 17.21 -17.27
C PRO A 56 6.63 18.37 -16.26
N ASP A 57 6.13 18.15 -15.03
CA ASP A 57 5.99 19.20 -14.02
C ASP A 57 7.07 19.12 -12.91
N GLY A 58 8.06 18.25 -13.06
CA GLY A 58 9.15 18.16 -12.09
C GLY A 58 9.69 16.75 -11.90
N THR A 59 10.16 16.47 -10.69
CA THR A 59 10.72 15.16 -10.33
C THR A 59 9.89 14.57 -9.19
N CYS A 60 9.29 13.42 -9.45
CA CYS A 60 8.53 12.66 -8.47
C CYS A 60 9.44 11.67 -7.76
N ASP A 61 9.49 11.72 -6.45
CA ASP A 61 10.10 10.67 -5.65
C ASP A 61 9.14 9.48 -5.52
N ALA A 62 9.69 8.27 -5.60
CA ALA A 62 8.94 7.05 -5.55
C ALA A 62 9.76 5.93 -4.88
N TYR A 63 9.08 4.91 -4.44
CA TYR A 63 9.67 3.70 -3.92
C TYR A 63 9.36 2.54 -4.87
N PHE A 64 10.40 1.84 -5.32
CA PHE A 64 10.29 0.72 -6.22
C PHE A 64 10.74 -0.56 -5.53
N VAL A 65 9.90 -1.59 -5.56
CA VAL A 65 10.19 -2.90 -4.98
C VAL A 65 9.69 -4.01 -5.91
N HIS A 66 10.48 -5.05 -6.08
CA HIS A 66 10.16 -6.15 -6.99
C HIS A 66 10.76 -7.46 -6.48
N PRO A 67 10.31 -8.64 -6.96
CA PRO A 67 10.98 -9.90 -6.71
C PRO A 67 12.43 -9.84 -7.18
N SER A 68 13.34 -10.43 -6.41
CA SER A 68 14.78 -10.43 -6.74
C SER A 68 15.10 -11.20 -8.02
N SER A 69 14.19 -12.04 -8.50
CA SER A 69 14.34 -12.84 -9.72
C SER A 69 13.00 -13.03 -10.43
N GLY A 70 13.06 -13.31 -11.72
CA GLY A 70 11.90 -13.58 -12.55
C GLY A 70 11.19 -12.33 -13.11
N ALA A 71 10.29 -12.57 -14.05
CA ALA A 71 9.40 -11.54 -14.59
C ALA A 71 8.18 -11.37 -13.67
N ALA A 72 7.82 -10.12 -13.39
CA ALA A 72 6.71 -9.79 -12.49
C ALA A 72 5.73 -8.83 -13.14
N ALA A 73 4.44 -8.99 -12.89
CA ALA A 73 3.44 -8.02 -13.30
C ALA A 73 3.63 -6.69 -12.55
N GLY A 74 3.39 -5.56 -13.23
CA GLY A 74 3.54 -4.23 -12.62
C GLY A 74 2.30 -3.81 -11.84
N VAL A 75 2.54 -3.22 -10.66
CA VAL A 75 1.53 -2.58 -9.84
C VAL A 75 1.96 -1.15 -9.55
N LEU A 76 1.08 -0.19 -9.79
CA LEU A 76 1.24 1.19 -9.37
C LEU A 76 0.39 1.40 -8.11
N ILE A 77 1.02 1.77 -7.00
CA ILE A 77 0.32 2.22 -5.79
C ILE A 77 0.29 3.74 -5.79
N TRP A 78 -0.94 4.27 -5.77
CA TRP A 78 -1.22 5.68 -5.60
C TRP A 78 -1.63 5.92 -4.15
N PRO A 79 -0.75 6.50 -3.31
CA PRO A 79 -1.05 6.71 -1.91
C PRO A 79 -2.24 7.65 -1.66
N ASP A 80 -2.80 7.51 -0.48
CA ASP A 80 -3.81 8.42 0.04
C ASP A 80 -3.20 9.80 0.40
N ILE A 81 -4.01 10.66 1.02
CA ILE A 81 -3.64 12.05 1.38
C ILE A 81 -2.38 12.15 2.27
N PHE A 82 -1.97 11.08 2.93
CA PHE A 82 -0.76 11.04 3.75
C PHE A 82 0.51 10.67 2.97
N GLY A 83 0.40 10.43 1.68
CA GLY A 83 1.52 10.26 0.75
C GLY A 83 2.36 9.00 0.95
N LEU A 84 3.58 9.05 0.42
CA LEU A 84 4.55 7.96 0.47
C LEU A 84 5.15 7.84 1.88
N ARG A 85 4.54 7.00 2.72
CA ARG A 85 4.92 6.74 4.10
C ARG A 85 5.28 5.27 4.34
N PRO A 86 5.86 4.90 5.51
CA PRO A 86 6.27 3.53 5.81
C PRO A 86 5.17 2.48 5.57
N ALA A 87 3.91 2.79 5.90
CA ALA A 87 2.79 1.87 5.65
C ALA A 87 2.61 1.53 4.17
N MET A 88 2.78 2.51 3.27
CA MET A 88 2.69 2.31 1.82
C MET A 88 3.87 1.48 1.30
N ARG A 89 5.08 1.72 1.83
CA ARG A 89 6.27 0.89 1.52
C ARG A 89 6.07 -0.56 1.96
N THR A 90 5.55 -0.78 3.17
CA THR A 90 5.23 -2.12 3.68
C THR A 90 4.19 -2.82 2.80
N MET A 91 3.17 -2.11 2.33
CA MET A 91 2.19 -2.64 1.39
C MET A 91 2.85 -3.05 0.07
N GLY A 92 3.72 -2.19 -0.48
CA GLY A 92 4.50 -2.49 -1.67
C GLY A 92 5.37 -3.75 -1.51
N LYS A 93 6.07 -3.87 -0.38
CA LYS A 93 6.89 -5.06 -0.05
C LYS A 93 6.07 -6.34 -0.02
N ARG A 94 4.90 -6.32 0.60
CA ARG A 94 4.01 -7.49 0.65
C ARG A 94 3.57 -7.93 -0.74
N LEU A 95 3.21 -7.00 -1.61
CA LEU A 95 2.86 -7.30 -3.00
C LEU A 95 4.07 -7.83 -3.78
N ALA A 96 5.26 -7.28 -3.56
CA ALA A 96 6.47 -7.76 -4.20
C ALA A 96 6.82 -9.18 -3.74
N GLY A 97 6.68 -9.49 -2.45
CA GLY A 97 6.80 -10.86 -1.92
C GLY A 97 5.79 -11.84 -2.54
N SER A 98 4.66 -11.34 -3.02
CA SER A 98 3.65 -12.11 -3.75
C SER A 98 3.89 -12.18 -5.27
N GLY A 99 5.03 -11.69 -5.77
CA GLY A 99 5.44 -11.82 -7.17
C GLY A 99 5.12 -10.62 -8.06
N TYR A 100 4.81 -9.46 -7.50
CA TYR A 100 4.54 -8.24 -8.28
C TYR A 100 5.73 -7.28 -8.28
N SER A 101 5.88 -6.51 -9.35
CA SER A 101 6.82 -5.39 -9.43
C SER A 101 6.06 -4.11 -9.09
N VAL A 102 6.36 -3.49 -7.95
CA VAL A 102 5.53 -2.45 -7.35
C VAL A 102 6.23 -1.11 -7.36
N LEU A 103 5.56 -0.09 -7.88
CA LEU A 103 5.98 1.30 -7.81
C LEU A 103 4.99 2.06 -6.89
N VAL A 104 5.50 2.63 -5.82
CA VAL A 104 4.73 3.48 -4.90
C VAL A 104 5.21 4.91 -5.09
N VAL A 105 4.35 5.79 -5.58
CA VAL A 105 4.71 7.16 -5.97
C VAL A 105 4.38 8.17 -4.88
N ASN A 106 5.01 9.35 -4.92
CA ASN A 106 4.54 10.52 -4.20
C ASN A 106 3.64 11.36 -5.12
N PRO A 107 2.30 11.29 -5.00
CA PRO A 107 1.42 12.06 -5.88
C PRO A 107 1.47 13.56 -5.63
N PHE A 108 2.08 13.98 -4.52
CA PHE A 108 2.18 15.38 -4.10
C PHE A 108 3.51 16.04 -4.44
N TYR A 109 4.34 15.43 -5.28
CA TYR A 109 5.70 15.89 -5.57
C TYR A 109 5.78 17.35 -6.03
N ARG A 110 4.72 17.90 -6.65
CA ARG A 110 4.63 19.31 -7.04
C ARG A 110 4.57 20.27 -5.85
N ALA A 111 3.98 19.81 -4.74
CA ALA A 111 3.84 20.60 -3.51
C ALA A 111 4.85 20.19 -2.41
N GLY A 112 5.54 19.07 -2.60
CA GLY A 112 6.55 18.56 -1.70
C GLY A 112 6.33 17.12 -1.22
N LYS A 113 6.93 16.80 -0.08
CA LYS A 113 6.81 15.48 0.54
C LYS A 113 6.00 15.60 1.83
N PRO A 114 4.79 15.07 1.88
CA PRO A 114 4.05 15.01 3.13
C PRO A 114 4.84 14.20 4.17
N THR A 115 5.16 14.83 5.28
CA THR A 115 5.79 14.17 6.45
C THR A 115 4.73 13.94 7.51
N ALA A 116 3.61 13.32 7.11
CA ALA A 116 2.50 13.10 8.01
C ALA A 116 2.86 12.13 9.12
N THR A 117 2.76 12.59 10.34
CA THR A 117 2.59 11.74 11.52
C THR A 117 1.10 11.55 11.79
N GLY A 118 0.72 10.51 12.54
CA GLY A 118 -0.69 10.28 12.87
C GLY A 118 -1.40 11.45 13.58
N ALA A 119 -0.65 12.49 14.00
CA ALA A 119 -1.17 13.70 14.63
C ALA A 119 -1.30 14.89 13.66
N THR A 120 -0.87 14.76 12.39
CA THR A 120 -0.94 15.87 11.42
C THR A 120 -2.39 16.15 11.03
N PRO A 121 -2.89 17.39 11.19
CA PRO A 121 -4.27 17.72 10.81
C PRO A 121 -4.52 17.52 9.32
N ILE A 122 -5.67 16.96 8.97
CA ILE A 122 -6.07 16.73 7.56
C ILE A 122 -6.03 18.03 6.75
N LYS A 123 -6.36 19.17 7.36
CA LYS A 123 -6.32 20.48 6.71
C LYS A 123 -4.93 20.82 6.15
N GLU A 124 -3.87 20.46 6.87
CA GLU A 124 -2.48 20.65 6.41
C GLU A 124 -2.17 19.72 5.24
N MET A 125 -2.65 18.47 5.32
CA MET A 125 -2.49 17.51 4.22
C MET A 125 -3.22 17.95 2.96
N MET A 126 -4.38 18.58 3.09
CA MET A 126 -5.13 19.11 1.95
C MET A 126 -4.36 20.18 1.15
N ALA A 127 -3.42 20.87 1.77
CA ALA A 127 -2.58 21.85 1.06
C ALA A 127 -1.68 21.19 -0.01
N PHE A 128 -1.28 19.93 0.20
CA PHE A 128 -0.49 19.19 -0.78
C PHE A 128 -1.27 18.82 -2.06
N ARG A 129 -2.60 18.86 -2.02
CA ARG A 129 -3.43 18.63 -3.21
C ARG A 129 -3.42 19.78 -4.22
N LYS A 130 -2.83 20.92 -3.88
CA LYS A 130 -2.65 22.02 -4.84
C LYS A 130 -1.82 21.54 -6.02
N GLY A 131 -2.33 21.75 -7.23
CA GLY A 131 -1.69 21.28 -8.47
C GLY A 131 -2.09 19.86 -8.91
N MET A 132 -2.95 19.17 -8.19
CA MET A 132 -3.58 17.94 -8.64
C MET A 132 -4.89 18.24 -9.38
N SER A 133 -5.05 17.61 -10.52
CA SER A 133 -6.26 17.65 -11.34
C SER A 133 -6.40 16.33 -12.09
N PRO A 134 -7.57 15.98 -12.64
CA PRO A 134 -7.70 14.78 -13.46
C PRO A 134 -6.71 14.70 -14.61
N ASP A 135 -6.37 15.82 -15.24
CA ASP A 135 -5.43 15.87 -16.37
C ASP A 135 -3.98 15.65 -15.92
N THR A 136 -3.56 16.30 -14.81
CA THR A 136 -2.22 16.10 -14.25
C THR A 136 -2.06 14.68 -13.72
N ASP A 137 -3.08 14.14 -13.05
CA ASP A 137 -3.06 12.78 -12.51
C ASP A 137 -2.97 11.73 -13.63
N MET A 138 -3.69 11.92 -14.73
CA MET A 138 -3.62 11.04 -15.90
C MET A 138 -2.25 11.11 -16.60
N THR A 139 -1.67 12.29 -16.70
CA THR A 139 -0.33 12.49 -17.28
C THR A 139 0.74 11.82 -16.42
N ASP A 140 0.63 11.98 -15.11
CA ASP A 140 1.51 11.33 -14.14
C ASP A 140 1.38 9.80 -14.22
N ALA A 141 0.16 9.27 -14.23
CA ALA A 141 -0.07 7.83 -14.30
C ALA A 141 0.59 7.20 -15.52
N LYS A 142 0.47 7.83 -16.70
CA LYS A 142 1.14 7.38 -17.93
C LYS A 142 2.67 7.39 -17.78
N THR A 143 3.22 8.44 -17.19
CA THR A 143 4.65 8.59 -16.95
C THR A 143 5.18 7.54 -15.98
N PHE A 144 4.46 7.28 -14.89
CA PHE A 144 4.83 6.31 -13.88
C PHE A 144 4.78 4.88 -14.43
N VAL A 145 3.76 4.52 -15.19
CA VAL A 145 3.68 3.22 -15.86
C VAL A 145 4.83 3.02 -16.83
N ALA A 146 5.15 4.02 -17.66
CA ALA A 146 6.27 3.95 -18.58
C ALA A 146 7.62 3.82 -17.86
N SER A 147 7.80 4.47 -16.70
CA SER A 147 9.00 4.36 -15.87
C SER A 147 9.13 2.97 -15.24
N SER A 148 8.04 2.41 -14.71
CA SER A 148 8.05 1.08 -14.09
C SER A 148 8.43 -0.02 -15.08
N MET A 149 8.07 0.11 -16.35
CA MET A 149 8.46 -0.81 -17.42
C MET A 149 9.96 -0.77 -17.73
N ARG A 150 10.61 0.40 -17.61
CA ARG A 150 12.07 0.56 -17.83
C ARG A 150 12.89 0.06 -16.65
N SER A 151 12.41 0.18 -15.46
CA SER A 151 13.11 -0.22 -14.23
C SER A 151 13.27 -1.74 -14.06
N ARG A 152 12.68 -2.54 -14.96
CA ARG A 152 12.77 -4.00 -15.01
C ARG A 152 13.95 -4.54 -15.86
N ARG A 153 14.67 -3.64 -16.53
CA ARG A 153 15.85 -3.96 -17.32
C ARG A 153 17.11 -3.60 -16.54
#